data_ab458e1980281bbc3162d4bd42df2996
#
_entry.id   ab458e1980281bbc3162d4bd42df2996
#
_cell.length_a   1.000
_cell.length_b   1.000
_cell.length_c   1.000
_cell.angle_alpha   90.00
_cell.angle_beta   90.00
_cell.angle_gamma   90.00
#
_symmetry.space_group_name_H-M   'P 1'
#
loop_
_entity.id
_entity.type
_entity.pdbx_description
1 polymer ?
#
loop_
_entity_poly.entity_id
_entity_poly.type
_entity_poly.pdbx_seq_one_letter_code
_entity_poly.pdbx_strand_id
1 'polypeptide(L)'
;MILVSTQELDNGLSSNVKLIDASWHFLSNRDGFKEYQKEHIENAIFFDLEKHSNQQKNLPHNHFLPKKSDWEKTLSEMGISNDDKVVIYDNSDLITSCRCWFQFLYFGHKPDLVFILNGGLKKWKL
;
A
#
# COMPACT_ATOMS: atom_id res chain seq x y z
N MET A 1 -12.34 1.44 -12.48
CA MET A 1 -12.05 0.06 -12.06
C MET A 1 -10.93 0.06 -11.02
N ILE A 2 -11.08 -0.74 -9.95
CA ILE A 2 -10.11 -0.74 -8.84
C ILE A 2 -8.81 -1.45 -9.21
N LEU A 3 -8.91 -2.54 -9.97
CA LEU A 3 -7.75 -3.35 -10.32
C LEU A 3 -7.05 -2.84 -11.57
N VAL A 4 -5.73 -2.88 -11.53
CA VAL A 4 -4.88 -2.60 -12.68
C VAL A 4 -4.02 -3.83 -12.96
N SER A 5 -3.84 -4.17 -14.24
CA SER A 5 -3.03 -5.33 -14.63
C SER A 5 -1.53 -5.01 -14.54
N THR A 6 -0.72 -6.07 -14.47
CA THR A 6 0.74 -5.92 -14.50
C THR A 6 1.20 -5.25 -15.80
N GLN A 7 0.57 -5.58 -16.91
CA GLN A 7 0.91 -4.97 -18.20
C GLN A 7 0.56 -3.48 -18.25
N GLU A 8 -0.62 -3.11 -17.71
CA GLU A 8 -1.02 -1.71 -17.64
C GLU A 8 -0.06 -0.92 -16.78
N LEU A 9 0.37 -1.48 -15.64
CA LEU A 9 1.34 -0.83 -14.78
C LEU A 9 2.69 -0.69 -15.47
N ASP A 10 3.16 -1.76 -16.12
CA ASP A 10 4.44 -1.73 -16.83
C ASP A 10 4.46 -0.68 -17.92
N ASN A 11 3.37 -0.56 -18.66
CA ASN A 11 3.22 0.45 -19.72
C ASN A 11 3.11 1.87 -19.16
N GLY A 12 2.61 2.02 -17.94
CA GLY A 12 2.35 3.31 -17.33
C GLY A 12 3.31 3.70 -16.21
N LEU A 13 4.42 2.99 -16.02
CA LEU A 13 5.43 3.33 -15.02
C LEU A 13 6.11 4.63 -15.41
N SER A 14 5.50 5.73 -15.00
CA SER A 14 6.03 7.06 -15.20
C SER A 14 6.29 7.70 -13.83
N SER A 15 6.91 8.87 -13.85
CA SER A 15 7.16 9.64 -12.63
C SER A 15 5.90 10.06 -11.90
N ASN A 16 4.74 9.95 -12.55
CA ASN A 16 3.46 10.38 -11.98
C ASN A 16 2.74 9.29 -11.19
N VAL A 17 3.24 8.07 -11.19
CA VAL A 17 2.64 6.96 -10.45
C VAL A 17 3.40 6.75 -9.15
N LYS A 18 2.66 6.73 -8.03
CA LYS A 18 3.21 6.36 -6.73
C LYS A 18 2.90 4.88 -6.48
N LEU A 19 3.93 4.08 -6.36
CA LEU A 19 3.80 2.64 -6.21
C LEU A 19 4.07 2.25 -4.76
N ILE A 20 3.18 1.48 -4.16
CA ILE A 20 3.25 1.12 -2.76
C ILE A 20 3.28 -0.40 -2.60
N ASP A 21 4.27 -0.88 -1.86
CA ASP A 21 4.30 -2.26 -1.35
C ASP A 21 3.68 -2.26 0.05
N ALA A 22 2.50 -2.84 0.17
CA ALA A 22 1.74 -2.89 1.41
C ALA A 22 1.73 -4.30 2.01
N SER A 23 2.80 -5.05 1.84
CA SER A 23 2.91 -6.42 2.33
C SER A 23 2.95 -6.46 3.86
N TRP A 24 2.09 -7.29 4.43
CA TRP A 24 2.08 -7.60 5.86
C TRP A 24 1.62 -9.04 6.04
N HIS A 25 2.30 -9.78 6.89
CA HIS A 25 2.02 -11.20 7.05
C HIS A 25 1.49 -11.48 8.46
N PHE A 26 0.35 -12.13 8.53
CA PHE A 26 -0.33 -12.47 9.79
C PHE A 26 0.03 -13.90 10.22
N LEU A 27 0.36 -14.05 11.50
CA LEU A 27 0.70 -15.35 12.10
C LEU A 27 1.74 -16.15 11.31
N SER A 28 2.77 -15.46 10.85
CA SER A 28 3.81 -16.04 10.01
C SER A 28 5.18 -15.57 10.48
N ASN A 29 6.21 -16.33 10.16
CA ASN A 29 7.60 -15.93 10.38
C ASN A 29 8.09 -14.98 9.28
N ARG A 30 7.25 -14.65 8.31
CA ARG A 30 7.60 -13.73 7.23
C ARG A 30 7.55 -12.29 7.73
N ASP A 31 8.46 -11.49 7.23
CA ASP A 31 8.58 -10.06 7.54
C ASP A 31 8.46 -9.28 6.23
N GLY A 32 7.37 -8.51 6.10
CA GLY A 32 7.08 -7.78 4.87
C GLY A 32 8.15 -6.75 4.52
N PHE A 33 8.70 -6.06 5.51
CA PHE A 33 9.74 -5.06 5.26
C PHE A 33 11.05 -5.71 4.81
N LYS A 34 11.44 -6.81 5.43
CA LYS A 34 12.65 -7.53 5.03
C LYS A 34 12.51 -8.09 3.61
N GLU A 35 11.32 -8.60 3.27
CA GLU A 35 11.04 -9.06 1.91
C GLU A 35 11.10 -7.91 0.91
N TYR A 36 10.56 -6.75 1.28
CA TYR A 36 10.64 -5.56 0.46
C TYR A 36 12.09 -5.13 0.22
N GLN A 37 12.91 -5.14 1.25
CA GLN A 37 14.32 -4.79 1.11
C GLN A 37 15.07 -5.74 0.17
N LYS A 38 14.71 -7.01 0.20
CA LYS A 38 15.30 -8.03 -0.65
C LYS A 38 14.84 -7.90 -2.10
N GLU A 39 13.57 -7.62 -2.31
CA GLU A 39 12.97 -7.60 -3.64
C GLU A 39 11.68 -6.80 -3.64
N HIS A 40 11.59 -5.80 -4.51
CA HIS A 40 10.36 -5.03 -4.72
C HIS A 40 10.33 -4.46 -6.13
N ILE A 41 9.15 -4.03 -6.56
CA ILE A 41 9.02 -3.36 -7.87
C ILE A 41 9.76 -2.03 -7.81
N GLU A 42 10.48 -1.71 -8.87
CA GLU A 42 11.29 -0.49 -8.95
C GLU A 42 10.47 0.74 -8.54
N ASN A 43 11.06 1.58 -7.71
CA ASN A 43 10.46 2.80 -7.15
C ASN A 43 9.31 2.60 -6.18
N ALA A 44 9.01 1.37 -5.77
CA ALA A 44 7.97 1.14 -4.78
C ALA A 44 8.39 1.66 -3.41
N ILE A 45 7.42 2.22 -2.70
CA ILE A 45 7.56 2.71 -1.33
C ILE A 45 6.92 1.69 -0.40
N PHE A 46 7.58 1.35 0.70
CA PHE A 46 6.99 0.40 1.65
C PHE A 46 5.99 1.07 2.58
N PHE A 47 4.81 0.46 2.70
CA PHE A 47 3.78 0.86 3.67
C PHE A 47 3.65 -0.24 4.73
N ASP A 48 3.95 0.11 5.98
CA ASP A 48 3.83 -0.81 7.10
C ASP A 48 2.44 -0.68 7.71
N LEU A 49 1.59 -1.67 7.46
CA LEU A 49 0.20 -1.68 7.96
C LEU A 49 0.15 -1.49 9.48
N GLU A 50 1.03 -2.14 10.20
CA GLU A 50 1.03 -2.11 11.66
C GLU A 50 1.48 -0.75 12.19
N LYS A 51 2.58 -0.24 11.67
CA LYS A 51 3.12 1.07 12.06
C LYS A 51 2.15 2.21 11.74
N HIS A 52 1.47 2.11 10.61
CA HIS A 52 0.55 3.16 10.13
C HIS A 52 -0.90 2.91 10.53
N SER A 53 -1.13 2.09 11.54
CA SER A 53 -2.42 1.94 12.20
C SER A 53 -2.45 2.79 13.46
N ASN A 54 -3.58 2.79 14.16
CA ASN A 54 -3.73 3.55 15.40
C ASN A 54 -2.86 2.92 16.50
N GLN A 55 -1.92 3.70 17.04
CA GLN A 55 -0.95 3.25 18.04
C GLN A 55 -1.38 3.53 19.48
N GLN A 56 -2.62 3.96 19.70
CA GLN A 56 -3.12 4.21 21.05
C GLN A 56 -3.11 2.92 21.87
N LYS A 57 -2.77 3.06 23.16
CA LYS A 57 -2.83 1.94 24.10
C LYS A 57 -4.27 1.61 24.47
N ASN A 58 -4.51 0.37 24.87
CA ASN A 58 -5.81 -0.09 25.38
C ASN A 58 -6.93 -0.17 24.34
N LEU A 59 -6.61 -0.21 23.05
CA LEU A 59 -7.59 -0.53 22.02
C LEU A 59 -7.95 -2.02 22.10
N PRO A 60 -9.22 -2.40 21.85
CA PRO A 60 -9.64 -3.79 21.96
C PRO A 60 -9.00 -4.71 20.91
N HIS A 61 -8.56 -4.14 19.78
CA HIS A 61 -7.94 -4.90 18.69
C HIS A 61 -6.79 -4.12 18.09
N ASN A 62 -5.95 -4.80 17.33
CA ASN A 62 -4.86 -4.19 16.56
C ASN A 62 -5.38 -3.67 15.22
N HIS A 63 -4.60 -2.80 14.60
CA HIS A 63 -4.81 -2.34 13.22
C HIS A 63 -6.05 -1.47 13.01
N PHE A 64 -6.49 -0.77 14.05
CA PHE A 64 -7.49 0.29 13.88
C PHE A 64 -6.93 1.37 12.96
N LEU A 65 -7.83 2.05 12.26
CA LEU A 65 -7.44 3.15 11.40
C LEU A 65 -6.72 4.23 12.22
N PRO A 66 -5.66 4.83 11.65
CA PRO A 66 -4.93 5.91 12.33
C PRO A 66 -5.81 7.15 12.44
N LYS A 67 -5.37 8.11 13.26
CA LYS A 67 -5.98 9.44 13.27
C LYS A 67 -5.67 10.14 11.95
N LYS A 68 -6.54 11.05 11.54
CA LYS A 68 -6.37 11.80 10.30
C LYS A 68 -5.03 12.53 10.25
N SER A 69 -4.63 13.17 11.35
CA SER A 69 -3.34 13.88 11.41
C SER A 69 -2.14 12.96 11.21
N ASP A 70 -2.20 11.75 11.78
CA ASP A 70 -1.14 10.76 11.61
C ASP A 70 -1.09 10.23 10.17
N TRP A 71 -2.24 10.04 9.56
CA TRP A 71 -2.30 9.64 8.16
C TRP A 71 -1.72 10.71 7.23
N GLU A 72 -2.06 11.97 7.47
CA GLU A 72 -1.53 13.09 6.69
C GLU A 72 -0.01 13.17 6.80
N LYS A 73 0.53 12.93 7.99
CA LYS A 73 1.98 12.88 8.21
C LYS A 73 2.61 11.72 7.43
N THR A 74 1.99 10.56 7.47
CA THR A 74 2.46 9.38 6.72
C THR A 74 2.54 9.70 5.23
N LEU A 75 1.49 10.27 4.66
CA LEU A 75 1.48 10.63 3.24
C LEU A 75 2.55 11.66 2.89
N SER A 76 2.75 12.64 3.76
CA SER A 76 3.81 13.65 3.55
C SER A 76 5.19 13.00 3.54
N GLU A 77 5.44 12.09 4.46
CA GLU A 77 6.72 11.35 4.51
C GLU A 77 6.93 10.49 3.28
N MET A 78 5.85 9.93 2.72
CA MET A 78 5.90 9.12 1.50
C MET A 78 5.92 9.97 0.23
N GLY A 79 5.72 11.27 0.33
CA GLY A 79 5.68 12.16 -0.82
C GLY A 79 4.44 12.01 -1.68
N ILE A 80 3.30 11.64 -1.08
CA ILE A 80 2.05 11.39 -1.81
C ILE A 80 1.05 12.50 -1.52
N SER A 81 0.47 13.06 -2.59
CA SER A 81 -0.62 14.04 -2.50
C SER A 81 -1.93 13.44 -3.01
N ASN A 82 -3.05 14.12 -2.73
CA ASN A 82 -4.38 13.64 -3.14
C ASN A 82 -4.57 13.57 -4.66
N ASP A 83 -3.74 14.23 -5.41
CA ASP A 83 -3.82 14.24 -6.88
C ASP A 83 -2.90 13.20 -7.53
N ASP A 84 -2.15 12.47 -6.74
CA ASP A 84 -1.26 11.44 -7.27
C ASP A 84 -2.03 10.16 -7.61
N LYS A 85 -1.64 9.53 -8.71
CA LYS A 85 -2.10 8.18 -9.03
C LYS A 85 -1.31 7.20 -8.18
N VAL A 86 -2.01 6.38 -7.42
CA VAL A 86 -1.42 5.42 -6.48
C VAL A 86 -1.77 4.01 -6.92
N VAL A 87 -0.77 3.15 -7.01
CA VAL A 87 -0.94 1.71 -7.28
C VAL A 87 -0.36 0.95 -6.10
N ILE A 88 -1.16 0.05 -5.54
CA ILE A 88 -0.80 -0.69 -4.34
C ILE A 88 -0.70 -2.17 -4.67
N TYR A 89 0.38 -2.80 -4.23
CA TYR A 89 0.52 -4.24 -4.35
C TYR A 89 0.99 -4.84 -3.04
N ASP A 90 0.94 -6.15 -2.94
CA ASP A 90 1.57 -6.88 -1.85
C ASP A 90 2.14 -8.20 -2.35
N ASN A 91 2.89 -8.87 -1.49
CA ASN A 91 3.45 -10.19 -1.75
C ASN A 91 2.76 -11.23 -0.88
N SER A 92 1.46 -11.09 -0.71
CA SER A 92 0.61 -11.98 0.08
C SER A 92 -0.65 -12.29 -0.72
N ASP A 93 -1.75 -12.53 -0.06
CA ASP A 93 -3.01 -12.94 -0.70
C ASP A 93 -3.94 -11.75 -1.02
N LEU A 94 -3.39 -10.58 -1.32
CA LEU A 94 -4.12 -9.35 -1.65
C LEU A 94 -4.88 -8.71 -0.47
N ILE A 95 -4.83 -9.31 0.71
CA ILE A 95 -5.57 -8.82 1.87
C ILE A 95 -5.00 -7.50 2.35
N THR A 96 -3.67 -7.40 2.43
CA THR A 96 -3.02 -6.21 2.97
C THR A 96 -3.02 -5.04 1.99
N SER A 97 -2.94 -5.31 0.69
CA SER A 97 -3.11 -4.26 -0.32
C SER A 97 -4.53 -3.67 -0.27
N CYS A 98 -5.54 -4.51 -0.04
CA CYS A 98 -6.92 -4.04 0.11
C CYS A 98 -7.09 -3.13 1.31
N ARG A 99 -6.43 -3.42 2.43
CA ARG A 99 -6.46 -2.56 3.61
C ARG A 99 -5.84 -1.20 3.33
N CYS A 100 -4.71 -1.16 2.66
CA CYS A 100 -4.05 0.09 2.30
C CYS A 100 -4.92 0.90 1.34
N TRP A 101 -5.50 0.25 0.33
CA TRP A 101 -6.44 0.88 -0.59
C TRP A 101 -7.62 1.50 0.14
N PHE A 102 -8.23 0.77 1.09
CA PHE A 102 -9.34 1.28 1.89
C PHE A 102 -8.94 2.51 2.70
N GLN A 103 -7.74 2.52 3.28
CA GLN A 103 -7.26 3.67 4.04
C GLN A 103 -7.14 4.93 3.17
N PHE A 104 -6.64 4.80 1.95
CA PHE A 104 -6.61 5.93 1.03
C PHE A 104 -8.01 6.49 0.77
N LEU A 105 -8.98 5.61 0.49
CA LEU A 105 -10.35 6.04 0.24
C LEU A 105 -10.99 6.65 1.49
N TYR A 106 -10.79 6.03 2.63
CA TYR A 106 -11.37 6.50 3.89
C TYR A 106 -10.94 7.93 4.20
N PHE A 107 -9.69 8.26 3.94
CA PHE A 107 -9.15 9.60 4.23
C PHE A 107 -9.27 10.57 3.06
N GLY A 108 -10.01 10.22 2.03
CA GLY A 108 -10.42 11.18 1.00
C GLY A 108 -9.56 11.26 -0.26
N HIS A 109 -8.68 10.30 -0.48
CA HIS A 109 -7.99 10.24 -1.77
C HIS A 109 -8.99 10.02 -2.90
N LYS A 110 -8.78 10.64 -4.05
CA LYS A 110 -9.70 10.49 -5.19
C LYS A 110 -9.82 9.03 -5.59
N PRO A 111 -11.05 8.44 -5.59
CA PRO A 111 -11.21 7.02 -5.88
C PRO A 111 -10.70 6.60 -7.25
N ASP A 112 -10.72 7.51 -8.23
CA ASP A 112 -10.26 7.22 -9.58
C ASP A 112 -8.73 7.19 -9.70
N LEU A 113 -8.03 7.51 -8.63
CA LEU A 113 -6.56 7.60 -8.63
C LEU A 113 -5.89 6.57 -7.73
N VAL A 114 -6.64 5.67 -7.11
CA VAL A 114 -6.04 4.62 -6.28
C VAL A 114 -6.46 3.25 -6.78
N PHE A 115 -5.47 2.37 -7.00
CA PHE A 115 -5.64 1.07 -7.64
C PHE A 115 -4.89 -0.01 -6.89
N ILE A 116 -5.31 -1.26 -7.09
CA ILE A 116 -4.63 -2.45 -6.59
C ILE A 116 -4.07 -3.21 -7.79
N LEU A 117 -2.79 -3.60 -7.72
CA LEU A 117 -2.16 -4.39 -8.77
C LEU A 117 -2.70 -5.82 -8.75
N ASN A 118 -3.34 -6.21 -9.84
CA ASN A 118 -3.91 -7.55 -9.96
C ASN A 118 -2.80 -8.61 -10.02
N GLY A 119 -2.82 -9.52 -9.06
CA GLY A 119 -1.82 -10.58 -8.96
C GLY A 119 -0.59 -10.24 -8.13
N GLY A 120 -0.44 -9.00 -7.70
CA GLY A 120 0.64 -8.56 -6.80
C GLY A 120 2.04 -8.76 -7.36
N LEU A 121 3.01 -8.82 -6.46
CA LEU A 121 4.42 -9.01 -6.83
C LEU A 121 4.66 -10.32 -7.58
N LYS A 122 3.97 -11.38 -7.16
CA LYS A 122 4.16 -12.70 -7.75
C LYS A 122 3.88 -12.71 -9.25
N LYS A 123 2.78 -12.07 -9.65
CA LYS A 123 2.44 -11.97 -11.08
C LYS A 123 3.34 -10.99 -11.81
N TRP A 124 3.75 -9.92 -11.15
CA TRP A 124 4.67 -8.94 -11.74
C TRP A 124 5.98 -9.59 -12.18
N LYS A 125 6.45 -10.57 -11.42
CA LYS A 125 7.72 -11.26 -11.69
C LYS A 125 7.66 -12.26 -12.83
N LEU A 126 6.49 -12.59 -13.34
CA LEU A 126 6.36 -13.54 -14.45
C LEU A 126 6.76 -12.88 -15.82
#